data_d2f05249055ef3c553d02d58cef39363
#
_entry.id   d2f05249055ef3c553d02d58cef39363
#
_cell.length_a   1.000
_cell.length_b   1.000
_cell.length_c   1.000
_cell.angle_alpha   90.00
_cell.angle_beta   90.00
_cell.angle_gamma   90.00
#
_symmetry.space_group_name_H-M   'P 1'
#
loop_
_entity.id
_entity.type
_entity.pdbx_description
1 polymer ?
#
loop_
_entity_poly.entity_id
_entity_poly.type
_entity_poly.pdbx_seq_one_letter_code
_entity_poly.pdbx_strand_id
1 'polypeptide(L)'
;NGLSPQEIFLLRFIIAYIGIWFISPRKIFSDSIKDELTMFAAGLTGGTLYFLTENTALKFTQTTNVAFIICATPLLTTGLSLLTDRNNKVSHNWLLGSIAALIGVAILIFNGSVILKLSPIGDFLTLAAALSWAFYSLIINKLSKKYRSIFITRKIFFYGTLGILPAFIIHPG
;
A
#
# COMPACT_ATOMS: atom_id res chain seq x y z
N ASN A 1 -3.73 1.13 28.01
CA ASN A 1 -4.41 0.26 27.05
C ASN A 1 -4.72 1.07 25.81
N GLY A 2 -3.90 0.96 24.77
CA GLY A 2 -4.12 1.61 23.48
C GLY A 2 -4.82 0.66 22.51
N LEU A 3 -5.39 1.24 21.43
CA LEU A 3 -6.00 0.47 20.35
C LEU A 3 -4.96 -0.41 19.65
N SER A 4 -5.34 -1.61 19.27
CA SER A 4 -4.49 -2.47 18.42
C SER A 4 -4.29 -1.86 17.04
N PRO A 5 -3.19 -2.19 16.33
CA PRO A 5 -2.97 -1.70 14.96
C PRO A 5 -4.13 -2.02 14.00
N GLN A 6 -4.81 -3.14 14.21
CA GLN A 6 -5.97 -3.56 13.42
C GLN A 6 -7.19 -2.67 13.68
N GLU A 7 -7.44 -2.30 14.95
CA GLU A 7 -8.51 -1.38 15.32
C GLU A 7 -8.26 0.03 14.78
N ILE A 8 -7.03 0.51 14.86
CA ILE A 8 -6.64 1.81 14.28
C ILE A 8 -6.88 1.80 12.77
N PHE A 9 -6.49 0.73 12.07
CA PHE A 9 -6.74 0.58 10.65
C PHE A 9 -8.24 0.62 10.34
N LEU A 10 -9.04 -0.19 11.02
CA LEU A 10 -10.48 -0.27 10.82
C LEU A 10 -11.16 1.09 11.02
N LEU A 11 -10.86 1.77 12.13
CA LEU A 11 -11.41 3.09 12.42
C LEU A 11 -11.03 4.12 11.36
N ARG A 12 -9.76 4.16 10.95
CA ARG A 12 -9.29 5.07 9.89
C ARG A 12 -10.02 4.84 8.57
N PHE A 13 -10.20 3.58 8.18
CA PHE A 13 -10.85 3.22 6.91
C PHE A 13 -12.34 3.52 6.94
N ILE A 14 -13.04 3.24 8.05
CA ILE A 14 -14.47 3.57 8.23
C ILE A 14 -14.67 5.08 8.19
N ILE A 15 -13.91 5.85 8.97
CA ILE A 15 -14.03 7.31 9.00
C ILE A 15 -13.75 7.90 7.62
N ALA A 16 -12.70 7.45 6.94
CA ALA A 16 -12.36 7.89 5.60
C ALA A 16 -13.45 7.51 4.58
N TYR A 17 -14.01 6.32 4.65
CA TYR A 17 -15.12 5.89 3.80
C TYR A 17 -16.35 6.77 3.97
N ILE A 18 -16.75 7.02 5.23
CA ILE A 18 -17.87 7.90 5.54
C ILE A 18 -17.62 9.33 5.02
N GLY A 19 -16.42 9.88 5.27
CA GLY A 19 -16.06 11.21 4.78
C GLY A 19 -16.13 11.33 3.26
N ILE A 20 -15.63 10.34 2.54
CA ILE A 20 -15.68 10.32 1.06
C ILE A 20 -17.11 10.10 0.57
N TRP A 21 -17.94 9.38 1.29
CA TRP A 21 -19.35 9.20 0.94
C TRP A 21 -20.09 10.54 0.85
N PHE A 22 -19.86 11.46 1.78
CA PHE A 22 -20.47 12.80 1.74
C PHE A 22 -20.01 13.62 0.55
N ILE A 23 -18.76 13.45 0.10
CA ILE A 23 -18.19 14.18 -1.04
C ILE A 23 -18.70 13.63 -2.38
N SER A 24 -18.89 12.32 -2.50
CA SER A 24 -19.27 11.66 -3.76
C SER A 24 -20.25 10.51 -3.56
N PRO A 25 -21.53 10.80 -3.26
CA PRO A 25 -22.54 9.79 -2.96
C PRO A 25 -23.10 9.07 -4.21
N ARG A 26 -22.94 9.64 -5.41
CA ARG A 26 -23.79 9.33 -6.58
C ARG A 26 -23.55 7.99 -7.28
N LYS A 27 -22.39 7.34 -7.16
CA LYS A 27 -22.09 6.09 -7.89
C LYS A 27 -21.64 5.02 -6.90
N ILE A 28 -22.45 3.97 -6.71
CA ILE A 28 -22.16 2.90 -5.75
C ILE A 28 -21.33 1.80 -6.41
N PHE A 29 -21.69 1.35 -7.61
CA PHE A 29 -21.03 0.27 -8.33
C PHE A 29 -20.26 0.76 -9.54
N SER A 30 -19.23 0.00 -9.93
CA SER A 30 -18.51 0.23 -11.19
C SER A 30 -19.35 -0.16 -12.41
N ASP A 31 -18.88 0.20 -13.60
CA ASP A 31 -19.62 -0.07 -14.85
C ASP A 31 -19.57 -1.54 -15.28
N SER A 32 -18.70 -2.34 -14.65
CA SER A 32 -18.46 -3.74 -14.99
C SER A 32 -18.07 -4.54 -13.77
N ILE A 33 -18.51 -5.81 -13.71
CA ILE A 33 -18.08 -6.77 -12.67
C ILE A 33 -16.56 -6.94 -12.67
N LYS A 34 -15.92 -6.91 -13.85
CA LYS A 34 -14.46 -6.97 -13.96
C LYS A 34 -13.77 -5.79 -13.29
N ASP A 35 -14.30 -4.59 -13.46
CA ASP A 35 -13.77 -3.39 -12.79
C ASP A 35 -14.02 -3.45 -11.29
N GLU A 36 -15.16 -3.98 -10.87
CA GLU A 36 -15.49 -4.17 -9.45
C GLU A 36 -14.51 -5.15 -8.77
N LEU A 37 -14.22 -6.28 -9.40
CA LEU A 37 -13.22 -7.24 -8.93
C LEU A 37 -11.81 -6.62 -8.91
N THR A 38 -11.50 -5.77 -9.88
CA THR A 38 -10.23 -5.05 -9.92
C THR A 38 -10.11 -4.04 -8.76
N MET A 39 -11.21 -3.36 -8.42
CA MET A 39 -11.26 -2.46 -7.24
C MET A 39 -11.20 -3.24 -5.92
N PHE A 40 -11.82 -4.42 -5.86
CA PHE A 40 -11.67 -5.33 -4.73
C PHE A 40 -10.21 -5.76 -4.55
N ALA A 41 -9.54 -6.18 -5.63
CA ALA A 41 -8.11 -6.52 -5.60
C ALA A 41 -7.25 -5.33 -5.16
N ALA A 42 -7.58 -4.10 -5.59
CA ALA A 42 -6.90 -2.88 -5.12
C ALA A 42 -7.10 -2.65 -3.62
N GLY A 43 -8.32 -2.84 -3.10
CA GLY A 43 -8.62 -2.72 -1.67
C GLY A 43 -7.87 -3.75 -0.82
N LEU A 44 -7.78 -4.99 -1.32
CA LEU A 44 -7.00 -6.03 -0.64
C LEU A 44 -5.51 -5.75 -0.66
N THR A 45 -4.93 -5.41 -1.81
CA THR A 45 -3.48 -5.21 -1.93
C THR A 45 -3.02 -3.91 -1.27
N GLY A 46 -3.68 -2.79 -1.53
CA GLY A 46 -3.30 -1.47 -0.99
C GLY A 46 -3.83 -1.19 0.41
N GLY A 47 -4.86 -1.91 0.84
CA GLY A 47 -5.42 -1.82 2.18
C GLY A 47 -4.95 -2.98 3.05
N THR A 48 -5.67 -4.08 2.99
CA THR A 48 -5.55 -5.19 3.94
C THR A 48 -4.16 -5.82 3.97
N LEU A 49 -3.65 -6.30 2.83
CA LEU A 49 -2.37 -7.03 2.78
C LEU A 49 -1.20 -6.12 3.15
N TYR A 50 -1.15 -4.92 2.58
CA TYR A 50 -0.11 -3.96 2.89
C TYR A 50 -0.04 -3.70 4.40
N PHE A 51 -1.16 -3.31 5.03
CA PHE A 51 -1.16 -2.96 6.46
C PHE A 51 -0.93 -4.17 7.38
N LEU A 52 -1.47 -5.34 7.05
CA LEU A 52 -1.22 -6.54 7.87
C LEU A 52 0.25 -6.96 7.83
N THR A 53 0.87 -6.96 6.65
CA THR A 53 2.28 -7.33 6.50
C THR A 53 3.21 -6.29 7.11
N GLU A 54 2.95 -4.99 6.91
CA GLU A 54 3.72 -3.89 7.50
C GLU A 54 3.65 -3.90 9.03
N ASN A 55 2.43 -3.95 9.59
CA ASN A 55 2.27 -3.98 11.05
C ASN A 55 2.84 -5.25 11.68
N THR A 56 2.80 -6.37 10.97
CA THR A 56 3.45 -7.60 11.45
C THR A 56 4.97 -7.47 11.36
N ALA A 57 5.51 -6.88 10.31
CA ALA A 57 6.94 -6.62 10.17
C ALA A 57 7.49 -5.79 11.33
N LEU A 58 6.77 -4.75 11.76
CA LEU A 58 7.16 -3.88 12.88
C LEU A 58 7.29 -4.61 14.22
N LYS A 59 6.74 -5.83 14.36
CA LYS A 59 6.96 -6.67 15.55
C LYS A 59 8.33 -7.38 15.53
N PHE A 60 8.94 -7.51 14.36
CA PHE A 60 10.17 -8.27 14.15
C PHE A 60 11.36 -7.41 13.74
N THR A 61 11.13 -6.22 13.18
CA THR A 61 12.20 -5.33 12.71
C THR A 61 12.01 -3.90 13.18
N GLN A 62 13.04 -3.08 13.03
CA GLN A 62 12.99 -1.67 13.43
C GLN A 62 12.18 -0.84 12.40
N THR A 63 11.49 0.19 12.88
CA THR A 63 10.75 1.13 12.03
C THR A 63 11.62 1.77 10.95
N THR A 64 12.91 1.99 11.23
CA THR A 64 13.89 2.51 10.28
C THR A 64 14.11 1.57 9.11
N ASN A 65 14.21 0.24 9.36
CA ASN A 65 14.34 -0.76 8.29
C ASN A 65 13.08 -0.81 7.43
N VAL A 66 11.90 -0.81 8.09
CA VAL A 66 10.61 -0.78 7.39
C VAL A 66 10.51 0.44 6.48
N ALA A 67 10.81 1.63 7.01
CA ALA A 67 10.77 2.87 6.26
C ALA A 67 11.71 2.85 5.05
N PHE A 68 12.94 2.35 5.21
CA PHE A 68 13.93 2.25 4.14
C PHE A 68 13.46 1.31 3.02
N ILE A 69 12.98 0.12 3.36
CA ILE A 69 12.49 -0.86 2.37
C ILE A 69 11.24 -0.32 1.63
N ILE A 70 10.31 0.33 2.36
CA ILE A 70 9.11 0.91 1.75
C ILE A 70 9.45 2.05 0.81
N CYS A 71 10.48 2.82 1.07
CA CYS A 71 10.96 3.87 0.16
C CYS A 71 11.45 3.32 -1.20
N ALA A 72 11.77 2.03 -1.29
CA ALA A 72 12.08 1.37 -2.57
C ALA A 72 10.82 1.00 -3.38
N THR A 73 9.61 1.16 -2.85
CA THR A 73 8.35 0.81 -3.52
C THR A 73 8.20 1.43 -4.92
N PRO A 74 8.57 2.69 -5.20
CA PRO A 74 8.51 3.24 -6.55
C PRO A 74 9.35 2.44 -7.56
N LEU A 75 10.53 1.96 -7.15
CA LEU A 75 11.38 1.13 -8.01
C LEU A 75 10.73 -0.25 -8.26
N LEU A 76 10.15 -0.87 -7.23
CA LEU A 76 9.40 -2.11 -7.35
C LEU A 76 8.20 -1.95 -8.29
N THR A 77 7.45 -0.87 -8.14
CA THR A 77 6.29 -0.56 -8.99
C THR A 77 6.72 -0.42 -10.46
N THR A 78 7.84 0.24 -10.71
CA THR A 78 8.37 0.40 -12.07
C THR A 78 8.86 -0.92 -12.63
N GLY A 79 9.60 -1.71 -11.85
CA GLY A 79 10.03 -3.04 -12.26
C GLY A 79 8.85 -3.92 -12.66
N LEU A 80 7.80 -3.98 -11.84
CA LEU A 80 6.57 -4.70 -12.16
C LEU A 80 5.84 -4.14 -13.38
N SER A 81 5.83 -2.82 -13.56
CA SER A 81 5.22 -2.18 -14.73
C SER A 81 5.93 -2.58 -16.03
N LEU A 82 7.26 -2.64 -16.03
CA LEU A 82 8.06 -3.09 -17.17
C LEU A 82 7.85 -4.57 -17.49
N LEU A 83 7.67 -5.40 -16.46
CA LEU A 83 7.36 -6.83 -16.65
C LEU A 83 5.95 -7.04 -17.21
N THR A 84 4.99 -6.18 -16.85
CA THR A 84 3.60 -6.29 -17.26
C THR A 84 3.36 -5.70 -18.65
N ASP A 85 4.03 -4.61 -18.98
CA ASP A 85 3.93 -3.94 -20.28
C ASP A 85 5.33 -3.58 -20.80
N ARG A 86 5.84 -4.39 -21.72
CA ARG A 86 7.17 -4.21 -22.34
C ARG A 86 7.29 -2.94 -23.17
N ASN A 87 6.18 -2.32 -23.55
CA ASN A 87 6.18 -1.05 -24.29
C ASN A 87 6.25 0.15 -23.35
N ASN A 88 6.18 -0.06 -22.05
CA ASN A 88 6.26 1.01 -21.07
C ASN A 88 7.70 1.52 -20.97
N LYS A 89 7.93 2.76 -21.39
CA LYS A 89 9.25 3.40 -21.31
C LYS A 89 9.37 4.14 -20.00
N VAL A 90 10.32 3.73 -19.18
CA VAL A 90 10.67 4.49 -17.98
C VAL A 90 11.53 5.67 -18.36
N SER A 91 11.13 6.87 -17.93
CA SER A 91 11.96 8.06 -18.13
C SER A 91 13.24 7.96 -17.31
N HIS A 92 14.38 8.29 -17.90
CA HIS A 92 15.66 8.34 -17.21
C HIS A 92 15.62 9.28 -15.99
N ASN A 93 14.95 10.43 -16.14
CA ASN A 93 14.77 11.39 -15.04
C ASN A 93 13.97 10.80 -13.87
N TRP A 94 12.97 9.94 -14.16
CA TRP A 94 12.20 9.25 -13.13
C TRP A 94 13.09 8.27 -12.35
N LEU A 95 13.92 7.51 -13.04
CA LEU A 95 14.85 6.56 -12.40
C LEU A 95 15.88 7.30 -11.54
N LEU A 96 16.48 8.37 -12.05
CA LEU A 96 17.40 9.21 -11.29
C LEU A 96 16.75 9.82 -10.05
N GLY A 97 15.53 10.34 -10.19
CA GLY A 97 14.77 10.89 -9.06
C GLY A 97 14.46 9.86 -7.98
N SER A 98 14.11 8.63 -8.38
CA SER A 98 13.84 7.53 -7.43
C SER A 98 15.10 7.09 -6.68
N ILE A 99 16.24 7.02 -7.36
CA ILE A 99 17.54 6.71 -6.75
C ILE A 99 17.97 7.85 -5.80
N ALA A 100 17.83 9.09 -6.21
CA ALA A 100 18.14 10.25 -5.38
C ALA A 100 17.27 10.28 -4.11
N ALA A 101 15.98 9.96 -4.23
CA ALA A 101 15.08 9.85 -3.08
C ALA A 101 15.51 8.75 -2.11
N LEU A 102 15.91 7.57 -2.61
CA LEU A 102 16.43 6.48 -1.76
C LEU A 102 17.71 6.89 -1.03
N ILE A 103 18.63 7.56 -1.72
CA ILE A 103 19.87 8.08 -1.10
C ILE A 103 19.52 9.10 -0.01
N GLY A 104 18.61 10.04 -0.30
CA GLY A 104 18.17 11.03 0.68
C GLY A 104 17.55 10.39 1.95
N VAL A 105 16.70 9.39 1.77
CA VAL A 105 16.13 8.64 2.90
C VAL A 105 17.20 7.86 3.65
N ALA A 106 18.16 7.25 2.95
CA ALA A 106 19.29 6.57 3.58
C ALA A 106 20.11 7.53 4.44
N ILE A 107 20.45 8.71 3.95
CA ILE A 107 21.17 9.74 4.70
C ILE A 107 20.38 10.16 5.96
N LEU A 108 19.07 10.38 5.81
CA LEU A 108 18.19 10.77 6.92
C LEU A 108 18.14 9.70 8.01
N ILE A 109 17.95 8.43 7.62
CA ILE A 109 17.78 7.31 8.53
C ILE A 109 19.11 6.99 9.23
N PHE A 110 20.21 7.00 8.49
CA PHE A 110 21.49 6.58 9.04
C PHE A 110 22.21 7.68 9.81
N ASN A 111 21.92 8.96 9.56
CA ASN A 111 22.42 10.13 10.33
C ASN A 111 23.76 9.89 11.06
N GLY A 112 24.75 9.29 10.37
CA GLY A 112 26.08 9.00 10.87
C GLY A 112 26.24 7.73 11.72
N SER A 113 25.19 6.97 12.02
CA SER A 113 25.26 5.69 12.71
C SER A 113 24.47 4.61 11.96
N VAL A 114 25.20 3.72 11.28
CA VAL A 114 24.58 2.57 10.60
C VAL A 114 24.37 1.45 11.61
N ILE A 115 23.21 1.41 12.25
CA ILE A 115 22.79 0.26 13.06
C ILE A 115 21.64 -0.43 12.33
N LEU A 116 21.96 -1.10 11.22
CA LEU A 116 21.05 -2.04 10.58
C LEU A 116 21.06 -3.33 11.40
N LYS A 117 20.06 -3.52 12.24
CA LYS A 117 19.77 -4.83 12.81
C LYS A 117 18.95 -5.61 11.79
N LEU A 118 19.61 -6.46 11.01
CA LEU A 118 18.96 -7.36 10.06
C LEU A 118 17.99 -8.28 10.82
N SER A 119 16.73 -8.25 10.41
CA SER A 119 15.69 -9.15 10.88
C SER A 119 15.08 -9.86 9.65
N PRO A 120 15.55 -11.05 9.27
CA PRO A 120 15.14 -11.70 8.03
C PRO A 120 13.61 -11.80 7.90
N ILE A 121 12.91 -12.13 8.98
CA ILE A 121 11.44 -12.25 8.98
C ILE A 121 10.79 -10.87 8.80
N GLY A 122 11.21 -9.86 9.58
CA GLY A 122 10.65 -8.52 9.50
C GLY A 122 10.95 -7.84 8.16
N ASP A 123 12.17 -7.99 7.66
CA ASP A 123 12.59 -7.39 6.39
C ASP A 123 11.88 -8.07 5.20
N PHE A 124 11.67 -9.40 5.24
CA PHE A 124 10.88 -10.12 4.24
C PHE A 124 9.41 -9.70 4.24
N LEU A 125 8.79 -9.56 5.42
CA LEU A 125 7.42 -9.06 5.55
C LEU A 125 7.28 -7.62 5.03
N THR A 126 8.27 -6.78 5.30
CA THR A 126 8.30 -5.40 4.76
C THR A 126 8.41 -5.39 3.24
N LEU A 127 9.24 -6.27 2.66
CA LEU A 127 9.33 -6.42 1.22
C LEU A 127 8.01 -6.91 0.63
N ALA A 128 7.33 -7.85 1.29
CA ALA A 128 6.00 -8.30 0.87
C ALA A 128 4.97 -7.16 0.92
N ALA A 129 5.01 -6.29 1.94
CA ALA A 129 4.19 -5.08 2.01
C ALA A 129 4.49 -4.15 0.83
N ALA A 130 5.77 -3.85 0.56
CA ALA A 130 6.19 -3.00 -0.54
C ALA A 130 5.74 -3.55 -1.91
N LEU A 131 5.84 -4.87 -2.12
CA LEU A 131 5.32 -5.54 -3.32
C LEU A 131 3.80 -5.45 -3.42
N SER A 132 3.08 -5.65 -2.33
CA SER A 132 1.61 -5.48 -2.29
C SER A 132 1.20 -4.08 -2.71
N TRP A 133 1.88 -3.06 -2.21
CA TRP A 133 1.67 -1.67 -2.63
C TRP A 133 2.03 -1.42 -4.09
N ALA A 134 3.07 -2.05 -4.60
CA ALA A 134 3.44 -1.95 -6.01
C ALA A 134 2.34 -2.52 -6.93
N PHE A 135 1.77 -3.68 -6.60
CA PHE A 135 0.61 -4.23 -7.30
C PHE A 135 -0.60 -3.31 -7.23
N TYR A 136 -0.92 -2.80 -6.04
CA TYR A 136 -1.95 -1.78 -5.86
C TYR A 136 -1.75 -0.58 -6.80
N SER A 137 -0.54 -0.06 -6.88
CA SER A 137 -0.21 1.11 -7.71
C SER A 137 -0.46 0.84 -9.20
N LEU A 138 -0.13 -0.36 -9.70
CA LEU A 138 -0.43 -0.76 -11.08
C LEU A 138 -1.94 -0.85 -11.33
N ILE A 139 -2.69 -1.41 -10.40
CA ILE A 139 -4.15 -1.51 -10.48
C ILE A 139 -4.77 -0.11 -10.52
N ILE A 140 -4.33 0.79 -9.64
CA ILE A 140 -4.83 2.17 -9.58
C ILE A 140 -4.53 2.92 -10.86
N ASN A 141 -3.32 2.80 -11.40
CA ASN A 141 -2.97 3.43 -12.69
C ASN A 141 -3.92 2.99 -13.81
N LYS A 142 -4.32 1.73 -13.85
CA LYS A 142 -5.28 1.22 -14.82
C LYS A 142 -6.69 1.77 -14.57
N LEU A 143 -7.16 1.76 -13.33
CA LEU A 143 -8.51 2.21 -12.98
C LEU A 143 -8.68 3.73 -13.13
N SER A 144 -7.64 4.52 -12.85
CA SER A 144 -7.68 5.99 -12.95
C SER A 144 -7.85 6.51 -14.38
N LYS A 145 -7.60 5.68 -15.40
CA LYS A 145 -7.90 6.00 -16.79
C LYS A 145 -9.41 5.97 -17.10
N LYS A 146 -10.19 5.28 -16.27
CA LYS A 146 -11.63 5.05 -16.51
C LYS A 146 -12.52 5.71 -15.45
N TYR A 147 -12.05 5.76 -14.21
CA TYR A 147 -12.83 6.23 -13.07
C TYR A 147 -12.17 7.43 -12.37
N ARG A 148 -12.99 8.29 -11.76
CA ARG A 148 -12.51 9.41 -10.97
C ARG A 148 -11.82 8.89 -9.70
N SER A 149 -10.70 9.50 -9.33
CA SER A 149 -9.89 9.07 -8.17
C SER A 149 -10.72 8.96 -6.88
N ILE A 150 -11.64 9.88 -6.65
CA ILE A 150 -12.50 9.88 -5.45
C ILE A 150 -13.42 8.64 -5.37
N PHE A 151 -13.92 8.16 -6.52
CA PHE A 151 -14.72 6.94 -6.59
C PHE A 151 -13.86 5.71 -6.30
N ILE A 152 -12.67 5.64 -6.91
CA ILE A 152 -11.71 4.55 -6.69
C ILE A 152 -11.33 4.49 -5.20
N THR A 153 -10.94 5.62 -4.62
CA THR A 153 -10.52 5.70 -3.19
C THR A 153 -11.62 5.24 -2.26
N ARG A 154 -12.87 5.63 -2.51
CA ARG A 154 -14.03 5.15 -1.72
C ARG A 154 -14.15 3.63 -1.79
N LYS A 155 -14.01 3.03 -2.98
CA LYS A 155 -14.05 1.58 -3.16
C LYS A 155 -12.91 0.86 -2.45
N ILE A 156 -11.71 1.44 -2.47
CA ILE A 156 -10.55 0.90 -1.77
C ILE A 156 -10.78 0.88 -0.26
N PHE A 157 -11.31 1.96 0.32
CA PHE A 157 -11.64 1.97 1.75
C PHE A 157 -12.73 0.96 2.08
N PHE A 158 -13.76 0.82 1.25
CA PHE A 158 -14.81 -0.18 1.45
C PHE A 158 -14.25 -1.60 1.42
N TYR A 159 -13.53 -1.97 0.36
CA TYR A 159 -12.98 -3.32 0.21
C TYR A 159 -11.82 -3.61 1.16
N GLY A 160 -11.01 -2.61 1.50
CA GLY A 160 -9.98 -2.73 2.53
C GLY A 160 -10.58 -2.99 3.91
N THR A 161 -11.71 -2.31 4.24
CA THR A 161 -12.46 -2.60 5.48
C THR A 161 -13.01 -4.02 5.47
N LEU A 162 -13.62 -4.48 4.38
CA LEU A 162 -14.11 -5.86 4.27
C LEU A 162 -12.98 -6.89 4.38
N GLY A 163 -11.83 -6.60 3.80
CA GLY A 163 -10.67 -7.50 3.81
C GLY A 163 -10.04 -7.69 5.19
N ILE A 164 -10.12 -6.68 6.08
CA ILE A 164 -9.56 -6.78 7.44
C ILE A 164 -10.49 -7.52 8.41
N LEU A 165 -11.80 -7.57 8.14
CA LEU A 165 -12.77 -8.19 9.05
C LEU A 165 -12.42 -9.64 9.44
N PRO A 166 -11.96 -10.52 8.52
CA PRO A 166 -11.57 -11.87 8.91
C PRO A 166 -10.43 -11.92 9.93
N ALA A 167 -9.51 -10.92 9.91
CA ALA A 167 -8.41 -10.85 10.86
C ALA A 167 -8.90 -10.63 12.31
N PHE A 168 -10.02 -9.92 12.50
CA PHE A 168 -10.66 -9.77 13.81
C PHE A 168 -11.34 -11.04 14.31
N ILE A 169 -11.79 -11.90 13.40
CA ILE A 169 -12.40 -13.19 13.77
C ILE A 169 -11.32 -14.16 14.27
N ILE A 170 -10.13 -14.10 13.66
CA ILE A 170 -9.02 -15.01 13.98
C ILE A 170 -8.26 -14.53 15.23
N HIS A 171 -8.13 -13.24 15.43
CA HIS A 171 -7.46 -12.60 16.56
C HIS A 171 -8.35 -11.48 17.13
N PRO A 172 -9.39 -11.81 17.90
CA PRO A 172 -10.11 -10.81 18.68
C PRO A 172 -9.11 -10.22 19.68
N GLY A 173 -8.87 -8.90 19.60
CA GLY A 173 -7.92 -8.16 20.42
C GLY A 173 -8.15 -8.26 21.94
#